data_400d8868a7a48262db67cab1e7092099
#
_entry.id   400d8868a7a48262db67cab1e7092099
#
_cell.length_a   1.000
_cell.length_b   1.000
_cell.length_c   1.000
_cell.angle_alpha   90.00
_cell.angle_beta   90.00
_cell.angle_gamma   90.00
#
_symmetry.space_group_name_H-M   'P 1'
#
loop_
_entity.id
_entity.type
_entity.pdbx_description
1 polymer ?
#
loop_
_entity_poly.entity_id
_entity_poly.type
_entity_poly.pdbx_seq_one_letter_code
_entity_poly.pdbx_strand_id
1 'polypeptide(L)'
;MIVLDAGVLIGFLDGSDAHHGAAVALLEEHPTGYLVHPLTAAEILVGPAKRNLEDQVWHDLRGIGVEVAELGSDEPLALARLRAQWGLKMPDTCVLATAEKYDVSLATFDRQLAGIASRAGRLIPDLGS
;
A
#
# COMPACT_ATOMS: atom_id res chain seq x y z
N MET A 1 -8.45 -6.17 7.52
CA MET A 1 -7.44 -6.11 6.45
C MET A 1 -7.42 -4.72 5.85
N ILE A 2 -6.24 -4.17 5.61
CA ILE A 2 -6.07 -2.86 4.99
C ILE A 2 -5.07 -2.97 3.84
N VAL A 3 -5.18 -2.05 2.87
CA VAL A 3 -4.22 -1.94 1.78
C VAL A 3 -3.11 -0.97 2.19
N LEU A 4 -1.86 -1.33 1.94
CA LEU A 4 -0.71 -0.50 2.24
C LEU A 4 -0.09 0.05 0.94
N ASP A 5 0.32 1.32 0.97
CA ASP A 5 1.13 1.86 -0.11
C ASP A 5 2.62 1.60 0.14
N ALA A 6 3.45 1.91 -0.85
CA ALA A 6 4.89 1.68 -0.76
C ALA A 6 5.54 2.49 0.37
N GLY A 7 5.11 3.74 0.59
CA GLY A 7 5.67 4.59 1.63
C GLY A 7 5.48 4.05 3.03
N VAL A 8 4.34 3.43 3.32
CA VAL A 8 4.09 2.79 4.62
C VAL A 8 5.03 1.60 4.82
N LEU A 9 5.16 0.73 3.80
CA LEU A 9 6.01 -0.45 3.90
C LEU A 9 7.50 -0.08 3.97
N ILE A 10 7.94 0.90 3.17
CA ILE A 10 9.31 1.39 3.23
C ILE A 10 9.60 1.98 4.61
N GLY A 11 8.69 2.78 5.16
CA GLY A 11 8.82 3.31 6.51
C GLY A 11 8.92 2.21 7.56
N PHE A 12 8.13 1.16 7.42
CA PHE A 12 8.18 0.01 8.33
C PHE A 12 9.52 -0.72 8.25
N LEU A 13 10.04 -0.93 7.03
CA LEU A 13 11.28 -1.69 6.82
C LEU A 13 12.56 -0.91 7.15
N ASP A 14 12.52 0.42 7.05
CA ASP A 14 13.70 1.28 7.22
C ASP A 14 13.61 2.05 8.54
N GLY A 15 14.38 1.62 9.53
CA GLY A 15 14.41 2.25 10.85
C GLY A 15 14.88 3.70 10.84
N SER A 16 15.55 4.15 9.77
CA SER A 16 15.99 5.54 9.62
C SER A 16 14.96 6.44 8.91
N ASP A 17 13.87 5.86 8.40
CA ASP A 17 12.82 6.63 7.72
C ASP A 17 12.06 7.51 8.73
N ALA A 18 11.73 8.73 8.32
CA ALA A 18 11.00 9.66 9.17
C ALA A 18 9.63 9.13 9.63
N HIS A 19 9.03 8.24 8.84
CA HIS A 19 7.73 7.64 9.14
C HIS A 19 7.82 6.28 9.82
N HIS A 20 9.03 5.82 10.20
CA HIS A 20 9.21 4.48 10.76
C HIS A 20 8.29 4.23 11.98
N GLY A 21 8.33 5.10 12.96
CA GLY A 21 7.51 4.96 14.17
C GLY A 21 6.01 4.92 13.87
N ALA A 22 5.56 5.79 12.97
CA ALA A 22 4.15 5.83 12.55
C ALA A 22 3.75 4.55 11.80
N ALA A 23 4.63 4.03 10.95
CA ALA A 23 4.38 2.79 10.21
C ALA A 23 4.29 1.58 11.15
N VAL A 24 5.20 1.48 12.12
CA VAL A 24 5.17 0.40 13.11
C VAL A 24 3.87 0.45 13.91
N ALA A 25 3.50 1.64 14.40
CA ALA A 25 2.25 1.83 15.17
C ALA A 25 1.03 1.45 14.33
N LEU A 26 1.01 1.85 13.07
CA LEU A 26 -0.09 1.54 12.16
C LEU A 26 -0.29 0.03 12.00
N LEU A 27 0.78 -0.71 11.75
CA LEU A 27 0.69 -2.16 11.58
C LEU A 27 0.26 -2.85 12.88
N GLU A 28 0.74 -2.37 14.03
CA GLU A 28 0.33 -2.91 15.32
C GLU A 28 -1.15 -2.67 15.62
N GLU A 29 -1.69 -1.53 15.19
CA GLU A 29 -3.10 -1.18 15.38
C GLU A 29 -4.05 -1.92 14.43
N HIS A 30 -3.52 -2.48 13.35
CA HIS A 30 -4.31 -3.18 12.33
C HIS A 30 -3.77 -4.60 12.09
N PRO A 31 -3.87 -5.51 13.08
CA PRO A 31 -3.22 -6.83 12.97
C PRO A 31 -3.95 -7.85 12.10
N THR A 32 -5.03 -7.46 11.42
CA THR A 32 -5.89 -8.39 10.67
C THR A 32 -5.38 -8.72 9.27
N GLY A 33 -4.16 -8.30 8.94
CA GLY A 33 -3.55 -8.59 7.64
C GLY A 33 -3.49 -7.37 6.74
N TYR A 34 -2.62 -7.46 5.74
CA TYR A 34 -2.30 -6.35 4.85
C TYR A 34 -2.31 -6.82 3.41
N LEU A 35 -2.91 -6.02 2.53
CA LEU A 35 -2.89 -6.27 1.10
C LEU A 35 -1.97 -5.26 0.41
N VAL A 36 -1.24 -5.72 -0.58
CA VAL A 36 -0.45 -4.85 -1.44
C VAL A 36 -0.74 -5.18 -2.91
N HIS A 37 -0.80 -4.14 -3.74
CA HIS A 37 -0.83 -4.33 -5.18
C HIS A 37 0.51 -4.93 -5.64
N PRO A 38 0.53 -5.80 -6.67
CA PRO A 38 1.79 -6.36 -7.17
C PRO A 38 2.86 -5.31 -7.51
N LEU A 39 2.45 -4.16 -8.08
CA LEU A 39 3.38 -3.07 -8.36
C LEU A 39 3.98 -2.50 -7.09
N THR A 40 3.17 -2.28 -6.06
CA THR A 40 3.62 -1.81 -4.75
C THR A 40 4.65 -2.77 -4.16
N ALA A 41 4.36 -4.06 -4.19
CA ALA A 41 5.29 -5.10 -3.72
C ALA A 41 6.62 -5.03 -4.49
N ALA A 42 6.56 -4.91 -5.81
CA ALA A 42 7.76 -4.80 -6.63
C ALA A 42 8.58 -3.56 -6.26
N GLU A 43 7.94 -2.42 -6.08
CA GLU A 43 8.63 -1.18 -5.74
C GLU A 43 9.41 -1.26 -4.42
N ILE A 44 8.80 -1.84 -3.39
CA ILE A 44 9.45 -1.94 -2.08
C ILE A 44 10.59 -2.96 -2.06
N LEU A 45 10.61 -3.90 -3.00
CA LEU A 45 11.64 -4.92 -3.09
C LEU A 45 12.84 -4.50 -3.94
N VAL A 46 12.78 -3.38 -4.65
CA VAL A 46 13.88 -2.90 -5.48
C VAL A 46 15.14 -2.66 -4.64
N GLY A 47 15.02 -1.96 -3.53
CA GLY A 47 16.16 -1.70 -2.63
C GLY A 47 16.79 -2.98 -2.09
N PRO A 48 16.01 -3.88 -1.47
CA PRO A 48 16.51 -5.19 -1.06
C PRO A 48 17.13 -6.00 -2.19
N ALA A 49 16.55 -5.98 -3.39
CA ALA A 49 17.07 -6.73 -4.54
C ALA A 49 18.47 -6.28 -4.95
N LYS A 50 18.79 -5.00 -4.80
CA LYS A 50 20.15 -4.48 -5.06
C LYS A 50 21.20 -5.07 -4.14
N ARG A 51 20.77 -5.66 -3.02
CA ARG A 51 21.65 -6.28 -2.02
C ARG A 51 21.42 -7.80 -1.94
N ASN A 52 20.68 -8.38 -2.88
CA ASN A 52 20.31 -9.80 -2.92
C ASN A 52 19.56 -10.25 -1.65
N LEU A 53 18.71 -9.36 -1.10
CA LEU A 53 17.92 -9.61 0.11
C LEU A 53 16.41 -9.67 -0.18
N GLU A 54 15.99 -9.65 -1.44
CA GLU A 54 14.56 -9.59 -1.81
C GLU A 54 13.78 -10.80 -1.31
N ASP A 55 14.35 -11.99 -1.39
CA ASP A 55 13.66 -13.20 -0.93
C ASP A 55 13.46 -13.17 0.58
N GLN A 56 14.48 -12.75 1.33
CA GLN A 56 14.39 -12.67 2.79
C GLN A 56 13.37 -11.63 3.23
N VAL A 57 13.43 -10.43 2.65
CA VAL A 57 12.49 -9.35 2.98
C VAL A 57 11.07 -9.76 2.63
N TRP A 58 10.86 -10.39 1.47
CA TRP A 58 9.54 -10.86 1.07
C TRP A 58 9.01 -11.91 2.04
N HIS A 59 9.85 -12.88 2.43
CA HIS A 59 9.50 -13.89 3.42
C HIS A 59 9.08 -13.24 4.75
N ASP A 60 9.83 -12.25 5.23
CA ASP A 60 9.53 -11.56 6.48
C ASP A 60 8.21 -10.80 6.39
N LEU A 61 7.94 -10.12 5.28
CA LEU A 61 6.68 -9.41 5.08
C LEU A 61 5.48 -10.37 5.06
N ARG A 62 5.62 -11.50 4.39
CA ARG A 62 4.56 -12.50 4.41
C ARG A 62 4.33 -13.06 5.80
N GLY A 63 5.39 -13.18 6.59
CA GLY A 63 5.32 -13.65 7.98
C GLY A 63 4.48 -12.74 8.88
N ILE A 64 4.42 -11.45 8.59
CA ILE A 64 3.59 -10.50 9.36
C ILE A 64 2.20 -10.30 8.75
N GLY A 65 1.86 -11.02 7.69
CA GLY A 65 0.52 -10.98 7.11
C GLY A 65 0.35 -10.14 5.85
N VAL A 66 1.45 -9.76 5.18
CA VAL A 66 1.37 -9.07 3.89
C VAL A 66 1.06 -10.08 2.79
N GLU A 67 0.01 -9.80 2.03
CA GLU A 67 -0.41 -10.63 0.89
C GLU A 67 -0.52 -9.77 -0.37
N VAL A 68 -0.20 -10.37 -1.52
CA VAL A 68 -0.38 -9.72 -2.83
C VAL A 68 -1.83 -9.86 -3.25
N ALA A 69 -2.43 -8.75 -3.65
CA ALA A 69 -3.80 -8.73 -4.15
C ALA A 69 -3.90 -9.44 -5.51
N GLU A 70 -4.98 -10.17 -5.69
CA GLU A 70 -5.35 -10.76 -6.98
C GLU A 70 -6.42 -9.87 -7.62
N LEU A 71 -6.11 -9.29 -8.78
CA LEU A 71 -6.92 -8.21 -9.34
C LEU A 71 -7.68 -8.59 -10.60
N GLY A 72 -7.38 -9.74 -11.19
CA GLY A 72 -8.10 -10.23 -12.36
C GLY A 72 -7.72 -9.55 -13.67
N SER A 73 -8.35 -10.00 -14.74
CA SER A 73 -8.04 -9.55 -16.10
C SER A 73 -8.60 -8.17 -16.43
N ASP A 74 -9.56 -7.66 -15.64
CA ASP A 74 -10.17 -6.34 -15.85
C ASP A 74 -9.41 -5.20 -15.18
N GLU A 75 -8.31 -5.50 -14.50
CA GLU A 75 -7.53 -4.49 -13.80
C GLU A 75 -7.12 -3.31 -14.68
N PRO A 76 -6.63 -3.49 -15.93
CA PRO A 76 -6.27 -2.35 -16.76
C PRO A 76 -7.41 -1.36 -16.97
N LEU A 77 -8.64 -1.84 -17.10
CA LEU A 77 -9.81 -0.98 -17.23
C LEU A 77 -10.09 -0.22 -15.93
N ALA A 78 -10.01 -0.91 -14.80
CA ALA A 78 -10.23 -0.29 -13.50
C ALA A 78 -9.19 0.81 -13.22
N LEU A 79 -7.92 0.53 -13.51
CA LEU A 79 -6.83 1.51 -13.33
C LEU A 79 -7.03 2.73 -14.24
N ALA A 80 -7.37 2.52 -15.50
CA ALA A 80 -7.60 3.61 -16.44
C ALA A 80 -8.75 4.52 -15.97
N ARG A 81 -9.85 3.94 -15.54
CA ARG A 81 -11.01 4.68 -15.05
C ARG A 81 -10.70 5.49 -13.79
N LEU A 82 -10.03 4.87 -12.82
CA LEU A 82 -9.67 5.55 -11.57
C LEU A 82 -8.68 6.68 -11.81
N ARG A 83 -7.68 6.46 -12.67
CA ARG A 83 -6.72 7.50 -12.98
C ARG A 83 -7.38 8.67 -13.72
N ALA A 84 -8.27 8.39 -14.66
CA ALA A 84 -9.01 9.42 -15.36
C ALA A 84 -9.91 10.23 -14.42
N GLN A 85 -10.52 9.57 -13.45
CA GLN A 85 -11.40 10.21 -12.46
C GLN A 85 -10.64 11.09 -11.47
N TRP A 86 -9.55 10.60 -10.92
CA TRP A 86 -8.88 11.23 -9.79
C TRP A 86 -7.58 11.95 -10.13
N GLY A 87 -6.97 11.67 -11.28
CA GLY A 87 -5.73 12.31 -11.69
C GLY A 87 -4.49 11.86 -10.91
N LEU A 88 -4.57 10.71 -10.23
CA LEU A 88 -3.43 10.16 -9.50
C LEU A 88 -2.39 9.58 -10.46
N LYS A 89 -1.11 9.62 -10.05
CA LYS A 89 -0.08 8.86 -10.75
C LYS A 89 -0.39 7.36 -10.64
N MET A 90 0.14 6.57 -11.57
CA MET A 90 -0.24 5.15 -11.65
C MET A 90 0.06 4.34 -10.39
N PRO A 91 1.21 4.49 -9.70
CA PRO A 91 1.45 3.75 -8.46
C PRO A 91 0.37 3.98 -7.39
N ASP A 92 -0.07 5.23 -7.21
CA ASP A 92 -1.13 5.57 -6.24
C ASP A 92 -2.49 5.06 -6.71
N THR A 93 -2.73 5.10 -8.02
CA THR A 93 -3.95 4.52 -8.61
C THR A 93 -4.05 3.03 -8.31
N CYS A 94 -2.94 2.31 -8.36
CA CYS A 94 -2.91 0.88 -8.02
C CYS A 94 -3.32 0.62 -6.57
N VAL A 95 -2.88 1.45 -5.64
CA VAL A 95 -3.25 1.34 -4.22
C VAL A 95 -4.74 1.56 -4.06
N LEU A 96 -5.28 2.61 -4.65
CA LEU A 96 -6.72 2.91 -4.59
C LEU A 96 -7.54 1.80 -5.25
N ALA A 97 -7.12 1.30 -6.41
CA ALA A 97 -7.80 0.22 -7.12
C ALA A 97 -7.89 -1.05 -6.27
N THR A 98 -6.83 -1.37 -5.54
CA THR A 98 -6.81 -2.54 -4.64
C THR A 98 -7.83 -2.37 -3.53
N ALA A 99 -7.89 -1.19 -2.91
CA ALA A 99 -8.87 -0.89 -1.86
C ALA A 99 -10.31 -1.00 -2.39
N GLU A 100 -10.57 -0.49 -3.59
CA GLU A 100 -11.89 -0.59 -4.24
C GLU A 100 -12.26 -2.04 -4.54
N LYS A 101 -11.32 -2.80 -5.10
CA LYS A 101 -11.57 -4.20 -5.48
C LYS A 101 -11.93 -5.08 -4.29
N TYR A 102 -11.24 -4.88 -3.17
CA TYR A 102 -11.44 -5.69 -1.97
C TYR A 102 -12.43 -5.06 -0.98
N ASP A 103 -12.94 -3.88 -1.30
CA ASP A 103 -13.87 -3.13 -0.43
C ASP A 103 -13.31 -2.94 0.98
N VAL A 104 -12.08 -2.48 1.06
CA VAL A 104 -11.36 -2.21 2.31
C VAL A 104 -10.74 -0.82 2.26
N SER A 105 -10.26 -0.36 3.41
CA SER A 105 -9.56 0.92 3.51
C SER A 105 -8.09 0.78 3.15
N LEU A 106 -7.44 1.90 2.84
CA LEU A 106 -6.01 1.98 2.58
C LEU A 106 -5.33 2.90 3.58
N ALA A 107 -4.02 2.68 3.73
CA ALA A 107 -3.15 3.50 4.57
C ALA A 107 -2.03 4.10 3.70
N THR A 108 -1.79 5.39 3.85
CA THR A 108 -0.74 6.10 3.13
C THR A 108 -0.28 7.30 3.95
N PHE A 109 0.99 7.68 3.80
CA PHE A 109 1.52 8.94 4.33
C PHE A 109 1.61 10.02 3.24
N ASP A 110 1.29 9.70 2.00
CA ASP A 110 1.27 10.64 0.89
C ASP A 110 0.01 11.51 0.98
N ARG A 111 0.19 12.84 1.00
CA ARG A 111 -0.93 13.77 1.20
C ARG A 111 -1.93 13.75 0.04
N GLN A 112 -1.45 13.62 -1.18
CA GLN A 112 -2.31 13.61 -2.36
C GLN A 112 -3.19 12.35 -2.37
N LEU A 113 -2.58 11.19 -2.17
CA LEU A 113 -3.34 9.94 -2.11
C LEU A 113 -4.28 9.94 -0.91
N ALA A 114 -3.83 10.41 0.26
CA ALA A 114 -4.69 10.47 1.44
C ALA A 114 -5.93 11.35 1.21
N GLY A 115 -5.76 12.50 0.58
CA GLY A 115 -6.88 13.40 0.27
C GLY A 115 -7.91 12.76 -0.65
N ILE A 116 -7.44 12.08 -1.70
CA ILE A 116 -8.31 11.39 -2.66
C ILE A 116 -8.96 10.17 -2.02
N ALA A 117 -8.19 9.37 -1.26
CA ALA A 117 -8.72 8.21 -0.56
C ALA A 117 -9.81 8.61 0.44
N SER A 118 -9.62 9.72 1.15
CA SER A 118 -10.63 10.26 2.07
C SER A 118 -11.91 10.61 1.32
N ARG A 119 -11.81 11.30 0.17
CA ARG A 119 -12.98 11.67 -0.64
C ARG A 119 -13.67 10.44 -1.23
N ALA A 120 -12.93 9.39 -1.54
CA ALA A 120 -13.45 8.13 -2.05
C ALA A 120 -14.00 7.22 -0.93
N GLY A 121 -13.85 7.62 0.34
CA GLY A 121 -14.30 6.81 1.47
C GLY A 121 -13.39 5.60 1.76
N ARG A 122 -12.12 5.68 1.36
CA ARG A 122 -11.19 4.56 1.46
C ARG A 122 -10.01 4.76 2.41
N LEU A 123 -9.85 5.95 2.99
CA LEU A 123 -8.75 6.19 3.92
C LEU A 123 -9.08 5.63 5.30
N ILE A 124 -8.11 4.97 5.95
CA ILE A 124 -8.31 4.55 7.34
C ILE A 124 -8.50 5.79 8.23
N PRO A 125 -9.41 5.71 9.24
CA PRO A 125 -9.82 6.91 9.99
C PRO A 125 -8.69 7.66 10.69
N ASP A 126 -7.71 6.95 11.24
CA ASP A 126 -6.65 7.54 12.06
C ASP A 126 -5.66 8.39 11.26
N LEU A 127 -5.56 8.17 9.95
CA LEU A 127 -4.68 8.94 9.08
C LEU A 127 -5.33 10.22 8.55
N GLY A 128 -6.62 10.37 8.72
CA GLY A 128 -7.36 11.55 8.30
C GLY A 128 -7.40 12.68 9.32
N SER A 129 -6.86 12.43 10.50
CA SER A 129 -6.91 13.40 11.61
C SER A 129 -5.63 14.21 11.74
#